data_bbaac40142e35c327463e15997ae487f
#
_entry.id   bbaac40142e35c327463e15997ae487f
#
_cell.length_a   1.000
_cell.length_b   1.000
_cell.length_c   1.000
_cell.angle_alpha   90.00
_cell.angle_beta   90.00
_cell.angle_gamma   90.00
#
_symmetry.space_group_name_H-M   'P 1'
#
loop_
_entity.id
_entity.type
_entity.pdbx_description
1 polymer ?
#
loop_
_entity_poly.entity_id
_entity_poly.type
_entity_poly.pdbx_seq_one_letter_code
_entity_poly.pdbx_strand_id
1 'polypeptide(L)'
;MKKYIHFTIIFTALLCAISALAENNLRVTFINPGFADLNNQTGGFWFSVSSSMQAAAEDLNIDLEIIYSDRNHIKMQRIANEVISRTNPPDYLLVVNEKLAAESIIIEAEKKDVNVFLMLNRFEGEQHKRMGIPRGKYSNWIGSLIPDNRYAGYLSGKILIEQALASGVKADDGNLHLLGYAGDFVTQASIERVDGLQQAVAEYPDVILKQVIPCYWSKDKAKRKTSSMLKRYPQVGAIWAANDPIALGAIEGTREAGKIPGKDIFFSGLNWDAPGLEKIKNGEMVTSLGGHFLTGSWALVLLYDYHNGEDFIDEGGQLQYKIFGAIDRQNIEQFSSQFGERNWGEIDFSKFSKVLHPNISRYDFSFDALLKPR
;
A
#
# COMPACT_ATOMS: atom_id res chain seq x y z
N MET A 1 -58.10 -28.17 -33.59
CA MET A 1 -57.32 -26.94 -33.65
C MET A 1 -57.20 -26.21 -32.25
N LYS A 2 -56.87 -26.88 -31.15
CA LYS A 2 -56.75 -26.24 -29.80
C LYS A 2 -55.53 -26.69 -29.00
N LYS A 3 -54.53 -27.35 -29.60
CA LYS A 3 -53.34 -27.86 -28.90
C LYS A 3 -52.01 -27.15 -29.24
N TYR A 4 -51.98 -26.19 -30.17
CA TYR A 4 -50.73 -25.52 -30.58
C TYR A 4 -50.52 -24.13 -30.00
N ILE A 5 -51.51 -23.53 -29.31
CA ILE A 5 -51.41 -22.17 -28.78
C ILE A 5 -50.67 -22.12 -27.42
N HIS A 6 -50.65 -23.23 -26.66
CA HIS A 6 -49.99 -23.25 -25.33
C HIS A 6 -48.47 -23.42 -25.37
N PHE A 7 -47.91 -23.94 -26.46
CA PHE A 7 -46.47 -24.17 -26.57
C PHE A 7 -45.68 -22.90 -26.95
N THR A 8 -46.29 -21.98 -27.68
CA THR A 8 -45.68 -20.76 -28.16
C THR A 8 -45.53 -19.71 -27.03
N ILE A 9 -46.45 -19.69 -26.07
CA ILE A 9 -46.42 -18.72 -24.95
C ILE A 9 -45.35 -19.10 -23.91
N ILE A 10 -45.12 -20.39 -23.70
CA ILE A 10 -44.07 -20.87 -22.76
C ILE A 10 -42.65 -20.59 -23.30
N PHE A 11 -42.45 -20.70 -24.63
CA PHE A 11 -41.17 -20.45 -25.26
C PHE A 11 -40.79 -18.96 -25.31
N THR A 12 -41.79 -18.07 -25.46
CA THR A 12 -41.56 -16.62 -25.43
C THR A 12 -41.29 -16.10 -24.01
N ALA A 13 -41.90 -16.69 -22.97
CA ALA A 13 -41.63 -16.35 -21.58
C ALA A 13 -40.22 -16.79 -21.12
N LEU A 14 -39.73 -17.92 -21.67
CA LEU A 14 -38.36 -18.40 -21.33
C LEU A 14 -37.28 -17.57 -22.03
N LEU A 15 -37.53 -17.04 -23.23
CA LEU A 15 -36.59 -16.14 -23.92
C LEU A 15 -36.54 -14.72 -23.29
N CYS A 16 -37.63 -14.24 -22.68
CA CYS A 16 -37.62 -12.97 -21.94
C CYS A 16 -36.94 -13.08 -20.58
N ALA A 17 -36.84 -14.27 -19.98
CA ALA A 17 -36.14 -14.48 -18.72
C ALA A 17 -34.59 -14.53 -18.87
N ILE A 18 -34.10 -14.84 -20.08
CA ILE A 18 -32.65 -14.89 -20.37
C ILE A 18 -32.08 -13.50 -20.70
N SER A 19 -32.92 -12.55 -21.08
CA SER A 19 -32.48 -11.18 -21.41
C SER A 19 -32.39 -10.22 -20.19
N ALA A 20 -32.64 -10.67 -18.97
CA ALA A 20 -32.66 -9.84 -17.76
C ALA A 20 -31.46 -10.04 -16.84
N LEU A 21 -30.47 -10.81 -17.27
CA LEU A 21 -29.16 -10.87 -16.61
C LEU A 21 -28.12 -10.15 -17.48
N ALA A 22 -28.32 -8.86 -17.74
CA ALA A 22 -27.18 -7.97 -17.91
C ALA A 22 -26.57 -7.88 -16.51
N GLU A 23 -25.52 -8.68 -16.24
CA GLU A 23 -24.68 -8.48 -15.08
C GLU A 23 -24.23 -7.02 -15.11
N ASN A 24 -24.84 -6.19 -14.27
CA ASN A 24 -24.29 -4.85 -13.98
C ASN A 24 -23.01 -5.11 -13.20
N ASN A 25 -21.88 -5.22 -13.91
CA ASN A 25 -20.59 -5.34 -13.30
C ASN A 25 -20.41 -4.20 -12.31
N LEU A 26 -19.95 -4.50 -11.12
CA LEU A 26 -19.55 -3.52 -10.12
C LEU A 26 -18.54 -2.54 -10.72
N ARG A 27 -18.88 -1.24 -10.74
CA ARG A 27 -18.03 -0.19 -11.32
C ARG A 27 -17.28 0.55 -10.23
N VAL A 28 -15.96 0.51 -10.30
CA VAL A 28 -15.06 1.16 -9.33
C VAL A 28 -14.11 2.09 -10.06
N THR A 29 -14.01 3.34 -9.61
CA THR A 29 -12.98 4.27 -10.09
C THR A 29 -11.96 4.52 -9.00
N PHE A 30 -10.69 4.26 -9.27
CA PHE A 30 -9.57 4.59 -8.38
C PHE A 30 -8.84 5.83 -8.87
N ILE A 31 -8.75 6.88 -8.03
CA ILE A 31 -7.92 8.05 -8.32
C ILE A 31 -6.55 7.81 -7.71
N ASN A 32 -5.64 7.35 -8.56
CA ASN A 32 -4.28 7.03 -8.17
C ASN A 32 -3.44 8.32 -8.04
N PRO A 33 -2.87 8.63 -6.86
CA PRO A 33 -2.04 9.82 -6.67
C PRO A 33 -0.67 9.73 -7.36
N GLY A 34 -0.28 8.58 -7.89
CA GLY A 34 1.01 8.33 -8.53
C GLY A 34 1.09 8.74 -9.99
N PHE A 35 2.13 8.20 -10.64
CA PHE A 35 2.36 8.28 -12.09
C PHE A 35 1.99 6.94 -12.73
N ALA A 36 1.50 7.00 -13.98
CA ALA A 36 1.29 5.79 -14.78
C ALA A 36 2.63 5.16 -15.21
N ASP A 37 3.69 5.96 -15.37
CA ASP A 37 5.02 5.48 -15.74
C ASP A 37 5.74 4.85 -14.54
N LEU A 38 6.26 3.64 -14.74
CA LEU A 38 7.06 2.90 -13.77
C LEU A 38 8.41 3.59 -13.48
N ASN A 39 9.00 4.24 -14.50
CA ASN A 39 10.31 4.87 -14.43
C ASN A 39 10.27 6.31 -13.90
N ASN A 40 9.60 6.54 -12.78
CA ASN A 40 9.50 7.84 -12.15
C ASN A 40 10.40 7.98 -10.91
N GLN A 41 10.63 9.21 -10.44
CA GLN A 41 11.55 9.50 -9.31
C GLN A 41 11.09 8.95 -7.96
N THR A 42 9.81 8.59 -7.81
CA THR A 42 9.22 8.06 -6.57
C THR A 42 9.12 6.54 -6.56
N GLY A 43 9.63 5.87 -7.60
CA GLY A 43 9.63 4.41 -7.75
C GLY A 43 8.30 3.84 -8.26
N GLY A 44 8.22 2.51 -8.30
CA GLY A 44 7.10 1.77 -8.89
C GLY A 44 5.92 1.48 -7.97
N PHE A 45 5.85 2.06 -6.77
CA PHE A 45 4.81 1.74 -5.79
C PHE A 45 3.39 1.90 -6.36
N TRP A 46 3.07 3.06 -6.92
CA TRP A 46 1.73 3.34 -7.44
C TRP A 46 1.38 2.52 -8.68
N PHE A 47 2.38 2.14 -9.47
CA PHE A 47 2.22 1.17 -10.54
C PHE A 47 1.88 -0.22 -9.97
N SER A 48 2.58 -0.67 -8.92
CA SER A 48 2.26 -1.95 -8.25
C SER A 48 0.86 -1.96 -7.65
N VAL A 49 0.40 -0.84 -7.07
CA VAL A 49 -1.00 -0.69 -6.62
C VAL A 49 -1.96 -0.91 -7.78
N SER A 50 -1.76 -0.23 -8.91
CA SER A 50 -2.67 -0.35 -10.06
C SER A 50 -2.64 -1.75 -10.68
N SER A 51 -1.46 -2.33 -10.89
CA SER A 51 -1.34 -3.65 -11.51
C SER A 51 -1.94 -4.77 -10.67
N SER A 52 -1.78 -4.70 -9.34
CA SER A 52 -2.44 -5.67 -8.45
C SER A 52 -3.95 -5.47 -8.38
N MET A 53 -4.43 -4.21 -8.44
CA MET A 53 -5.87 -3.93 -8.52
C MET A 53 -6.50 -4.45 -9.81
N GLN A 54 -5.79 -4.35 -10.94
CA GLN A 54 -6.25 -4.92 -12.21
C GLN A 54 -6.43 -6.43 -12.10
N ALA A 55 -5.45 -7.16 -11.52
CA ALA A 55 -5.57 -8.59 -11.29
C ALA A 55 -6.78 -8.94 -10.38
N ALA A 56 -6.97 -8.20 -9.29
CA ALA A 56 -8.13 -8.40 -8.42
C ALA A 56 -9.46 -8.08 -9.12
N ALA A 57 -9.49 -7.06 -9.98
CA ALA A 57 -10.68 -6.70 -10.75
C ALA A 57 -11.04 -7.77 -11.77
N GLU A 58 -10.05 -8.41 -12.41
CA GLU A 58 -10.25 -9.54 -13.31
C GLU A 58 -10.85 -10.74 -12.57
N ASP A 59 -10.28 -11.12 -11.40
CA ASP A 59 -10.76 -12.25 -10.59
C ASP A 59 -12.19 -12.07 -10.05
N LEU A 60 -12.58 -10.81 -9.77
CA LEU A 60 -13.86 -10.46 -9.16
C LEU A 60 -14.88 -9.89 -10.17
N ASN A 61 -14.56 -9.88 -11.47
CA ASN A 61 -15.40 -9.31 -12.54
C ASN A 61 -15.84 -7.86 -12.24
N ILE A 62 -14.90 -7.00 -11.83
CA ILE A 62 -15.11 -5.59 -11.52
C ILE A 62 -14.70 -4.72 -12.72
N ASP A 63 -15.56 -3.78 -13.12
CA ASP A 63 -15.22 -2.73 -14.09
C ASP A 63 -14.39 -1.64 -13.37
N LEU A 64 -13.07 -1.75 -13.47
CA LEU A 64 -12.11 -0.89 -12.76
C LEU A 64 -11.54 0.19 -13.68
N GLU A 65 -11.83 1.45 -13.38
CA GLU A 65 -11.19 2.62 -13.98
C GLU A 65 -10.07 3.15 -13.07
N ILE A 66 -8.87 3.40 -13.62
CA ILE A 66 -7.75 3.99 -12.87
C ILE A 66 -7.34 5.31 -13.53
N ILE A 67 -7.36 6.42 -12.76
CA ILE A 67 -7.00 7.76 -13.25
C ILE A 67 -5.84 8.30 -12.40
N TYR A 68 -4.75 8.71 -13.05
CA TYR A 68 -3.54 9.17 -12.37
C TYR A 68 -3.50 10.69 -12.18
N SER A 69 -3.08 11.13 -11.00
CA SER A 69 -2.97 12.55 -10.65
C SER A 69 -1.54 13.09 -10.55
N ASP A 70 -0.52 12.29 -10.94
CA ASP A 70 0.89 12.69 -11.09
C ASP A 70 1.49 13.38 -9.85
N ARG A 71 1.21 12.87 -8.65
CA ARG A 71 1.64 13.41 -7.35
C ARG A 71 1.14 14.83 -7.08
N ASN A 72 0.11 15.26 -7.81
CA ASN A 72 -0.53 16.56 -7.68
C ASN A 72 -1.89 16.44 -6.99
N HIS A 73 -1.96 16.79 -5.71
CA HIS A 73 -3.19 16.66 -4.91
C HIS A 73 -4.32 17.59 -5.39
N ILE A 74 -4.01 18.75 -6.01
CA ILE A 74 -5.00 19.65 -6.61
C ILE A 74 -5.61 19.01 -7.86
N LYS A 75 -4.75 18.40 -8.72
CA LYS A 75 -5.21 17.61 -9.87
C LYS A 75 -6.08 16.44 -9.41
N MET A 76 -5.69 15.76 -8.32
CA MET A 76 -6.47 14.66 -7.73
C MET A 76 -7.88 15.10 -7.32
N GLN A 77 -8.01 16.23 -6.61
CA GLN A 77 -9.31 16.78 -6.22
C GLN A 77 -10.16 17.17 -7.45
N ARG A 78 -9.55 17.79 -8.47
CA ARG A 78 -10.24 18.12 -9.72
C ARG A 78 -10.77 16.87 -10.43
N ILE A 79 -9.95 15.83 -10.59
CA ILE A 79 -10.36 14.56 -11.19
C ILE A 79 -11.50 13.92 -10.38
N ALA A 80 -11.40 13.92 -9.04
CA ALA A 80 -12.45 13.39 -8.17
C ALA A 80 -13.78 14.09 -8.42
N ASN A 81 -13.78 15.43 -8.47
CA ASN A 81 -14.99 16.22 -8.73
C ASN A 81 -15.56 15.97 -10.13
N GLU A 82 -14.71 15.76 -11.13
CA GLU A 82 -15.15 15.39 -12.49
C GLU A 82 -15.81 14.01 -12.49
N VAL A 83 -15.24 13.01 -11.81
CA VAL A 83 -15.81 11.65 -11.68
C VAL A 83 -17.14 11.66 -10.93
N ILE A 84 -17.20 12.33 -9.78
CA ILE A 84 -18.39 12.46 -8.93
C ILE A 84 -19.53 13.17 -9.69
N SER A 85 -19.20 14.09 -10.59
CA SER A 85 -20.19 14.89 -11.34
C SER A 85 -20.63 14.27 -12.67
N ARG A 86 -20.19 13.06 -13.00
CA ARG A 86 -20.63 12.35 -14.21
C ARG A 86 -22.12 12.06 -14.17
N THR A 87 -22.77 11.99 -15.32
CA THR A 87 -24.17 11.56 -15.42
C THR A 87 -24.39 10.13 -14.88
N ASN A 88 -23.39 9.29 -15.04
CA ASN A 88 -23.35 7.94 -14.49
C ASN A 88 -22.03 7.74 -13.71
N PRO A 89 -21.97 8.16 -12.45
CA PRO A 89 -20.77 8.00 -11.61
C PRO A 89 -20.51 6.51 -11.32
N PRO A 90 -19.32 6.12 -10.87
CA PRO A 90 -19.04 4.75 -10.43
C PRO A 90 -19.88 4.39 -9.20
N ASP A 91 -20.06 3.10 -8.94
CA ASP A 91 -20.74 2.62 -7.73
C ASP A 91 -19.90 2.92 -6.48
N TYR A 92 -18.56 2.90 -6.65
CA TYR A 92 -17.61 3.25 -5.61
C TYR A 92 -16.42 4.05 -6.16
N LEU A 93 -16.02 5.09 -5.43
CA LEU A 93 -14.83 5.89 -5.67
C LEU A 93 -13.76 5.55 -4.63
N LEU A 94 -12.62 4.99 -5.06
CA LEU A 94 -11.46 4.77 -4.19
C LEU A 94 -10.54 5.99 -4.22
N VAL A 95 -10.15 6.46 -3.02
CA VAL A 95 -9.26 7.60 -2.86
C VAL A 95 -8.20 7.35 -1.78
N VAL A 96 -7.13 8.12 -1.84
CA VAL A 96 -6.06 8.15 -0.84
C VAL A 96 -6.01 9.53 -0.20
N ASN A 97 -5.78 9.63 1.11
CA ASN A 97 -5.59 10.92 1.76
C ASN A 97 -4.19 11.50 1.48
N GLU A 98 -3.85 11.63 0.18
CA GLU A 98 -2.59 12.22 -0.27
C GLU A 98 -2.56 13.71 0.05
N LYS A 99 -1.59 14.15 0.86
CA LYS A 99 -1.45 15.56 1.30
C LYS A 99 -2.77 16.18 1.79
N LEU A 100 -3.55 15.42 2.54
CA LEU A 100 -4.83 15.80 3.14
C LEU A 100 -5.96 16.09 2.13
N ALA A 101 -5.87 15.63 0.89
CA ALA A 101 -6.82 15.97 -0.19
C ALA A 101 -8.16 15.24 -0.09
N ALA A 102 -8.26 14.10 0.63
CA ALA A 102 -9.47 13.29 0.63
C ALA A 102 -10.66 13.94 1.36
N GLU A 103 -10.43 14.88 2.28
CA GLU A 103 -11.50 15.56 3.02
C GLU A 103 -12.49 16.26 2.06
N SER A 104 -12.00 17.07 1.14
CA SER A 104 -12.87 17.77 0.18
C SER A 104 -13.55 16.83 -0.81
N ILE A 105 -12.91 15.71 -1.16
CA ILE A 105 -13.48 14.70 -2.05
C ILE A 105 -14.67 14.01 -1.39
N ILE A 106 -14.52 13.58 -0.13
CA ILE A 106 -15.62 12.93 0.62
C ILE A 106 -16.79 13.88 0.84
N ILE A 107 -16.52 15.15 1.17
CA ILE A 107 -17.56 16.16 1.33
C ILE A 107 -18.35 16.38 0.02
N GLU A 108 -17.68 16.39 -1.13
CA GLU A 108 -18.37 16.55 -2.41
C GLU A 108 -19.13 15.28 -2.83
N ALA A 109 -18.57 14.10 -2.58
CA ALA A 109 -19.21 12.83 -2.84
C ALA A 109 -20.51 12.65 -2.03
N GLU A 110 -20.52 13.04 -0.75
CA GLU A 110 -21.72 13.05 0.10
C GLU A 110 -22.86 13.88 -0.51
N LYS A 111 -22.55 15.06 -1.07
CA LYS A 111 -23.56 15.93 -1.70
C LYS A 111 -24.17 15.33 -2.98
N LYS A 112 -23.46 14.40 -3.60
CA LYS A 112 -23.80 13.78 -4.90
C LYS A 112 -24.23 12.33 -4.77
N ASP A 113 -24.33 11.82 -3.54
CA ASP A 113 -24.69 10.44 -3.24
C ASP A 113 -23.76 9.41 -3.93
N VAL A 114 -22.44 9.68 -3.92
CA VAL A 114 -21.42 8.78 -4.45
C VAL A 114 -20.65 8.14 -3.30
N ASN A 115 -20.63 6.80 -3.26
CA ASN A 115 -19.90 6.07 -2.23
C ASN A 115 -18.39 6.21 -2.40
N VAL A 116 -17.69 6.50 -1.30
CA VAL A 116 -16.23 6.64 -1.23
C VAL A 116 -15.65 5.61 -0.27
N PHE A 117 -14.56 4.98 -0.68
CA PHE A 117 -13.73 4.15 0.18
C PHE A 117 -12.31 4.73 0.25
N LEU A 118 -11.81 4.96 1.47
CA LEU A 118 -10.49 5.54 1.71
C LEU A 118 -9.46 4.44 1.90
N MET A 119 -8.29 4.55 1.27
CA MET A 119 -7.23 3.57 1.45
C MET A 119 -5.85 4.18 1.71
N LEU A 120 -4.94 3.38 2.29
CA LEU A 120 -3.52 3.66 2.54
C LEU A 120 -3.23 4.72 3.60
N ASN A 121 -3.89 5.88 3.58
CA ASN A 121 -3.68 6.95 4.55
C ASN A 121 -5.02 7.38 5.15
N ARG A 122 -5.13 7.37 6.48
CA ARG A 122 -6.32 7.81 7.21
C ARG A 122 -6.28 9.31 7.52
N PHE A 123 -7.37 9.80 8.09
CA PHE A 123 -7.43 11.12 8.71
C PHE A 123 -6.81 11.10 10.09
N GLU A 124 -6.03 12.12 10.43
CA GLU A 124 -5.38 12.28 11.73
C GLU A 124 -5.55 13.72 12.26
N GLY A 125 -5.30 13.88 13.56
CA GLY A 125 -5.30 15.19 14.21
C GLY A 125 -6.57 16.01 13.96
N GLU A 126 -6.41 17.25 13.54
CA GLU A 126 -7.54 18.17 13.26
C GLU A 126 -8.42 17.69 12.09
N GLN A 127 -7.85 17.01 11.08
CA GLN A 127 -8.63 16.47 9.99
C GLN A 127 -9.55 15.34 10.48
N HIS A 128 -9.05 14.45 11.34
CA HIS A 128 -9.88 13.39 11.95
C HIS A 128 -11.02 14.00 12.80
N LYS A 129 -10.76 15.05 13.57
CA LYS A 129 -11.82 15.72 14.37
C LYS A 129 -12.95 16.29 13.48
N ARG A 130 -12.61 16.82 12.31
CA ARG A 130 -13.62 17.36 11.36
C ARG A 130 -14.37 16.26 10.62
N MET A 131 -13.68 15.21 10.21
CA MET A 131 -14.24 14.16 9.37
C MET A 131 -14.94 13.06 10.17
N GLY A 132 -14.44 12.74 11.37
CA GLY A 132 -14.92 11.63 12.18
C GLY A 132 -14.48 10.27 11.65
N ILE A 133 -15.39 9.30 11.68
CA ILE A 133 -15.18 7.92 11.24
C ILE A 133 -16.08 7.59 10.04
N PRO A 134 -15.76 6.54 9.25
CA PRO A 134 -16.63 6.06 8.16
C PRO A 134 -18.06 5.82 8.65
N ARG A 135 -19.03 6.15 7.80
CA ARG A 135 -20.50 6.05 8.06
C ARG A 135 -20.99 6.84 9.27
N GLY A 136 -20.16 7.75 9.81
CA GLY A 136 -20.55 8.66 10.89
C GLY A 136 -21.18 9.93 10.34
N LYS A 137 -20.39 11.01 10.27
CA LYS A 137 -20.85 12.30 9.75
C LYS A 137 -21.17 12.26 8.25
N TYR A 138 -20.46 11.44 7.49
CA TYR A 138 -20.60 11.27 6.03
C TYR A 138 -20.98 9.81 5.75
N SER A 139 -22.24 9.59 5.35
CA SER A 139 -22.80 8.26 5.13
C SER A 139 -22.19 7.57 3.92
N ASN A 140 -21.88 8.35 2.88
CA ASN A 140 -21.25 7.84 1.67
C ASN A 140 -19.73 7.58 1.82
N TRP A 141 -19.12 7.98 2.92
CA TRP A 141 -17.79 7.44 3.28
C TRP A 141 -17.97 6.08 3.94
N ILE A 142 -18.08 5.02 3.12
CA ILE A 142 -18.53 3.70 3.55
C ILE A 142 -17.50 2.91 4.36
N GLY A 143 -16.20 3.22 4.21
CA GLY A 143 -15.14 2.51 4.92
C GLY A 143 -13.75 3.00 4.56
N SER A 144 -12.77 2.43 5.25
CA SER A 144 -11.34 2.64 4.93
C SER A 144 -10.51 1.40 5.25
N LEU A 145 -9.43 1.20 4.47
CA LEU A 145 -8.44 0.13 4.68
C LEU A 145 -7.04 0.73 4.75
N ILE A 146 -6.42 0.63 5.92
CA ILE A 146 -5.16 1.28 6.23
C ILE A 146 -4.13 0.24 6.66
N PRO A 147 -2.95 0.14 6.01
CA PRO A 147 -1.85 -0.71 6.47
C PRO A 147 -1.29 -0.21 7.80
N ASP A 148 -0.83 -1.14 8.65
CA ASP A 148 -0.16 -0.77 9.90
C ASP A 148 1.27 -0.27 9.64
N ASN A 149 1.38 1.01 9.29
CA ASN A 149 2.66 1.65 8.98
C ASN A 149 3.58 1.76 10.21
N ARG A 150 3.03 1.88 11.41
CA ARG A 150 3.84 1.87 12.65
C ARG A 150 4.52 0.51 12.84
N TYR A 151 3.76 -0.57 12.67
CA TYR A 151 4.32 -1.92 12.69
C TYR A 151 5.39 -2.12 11.61
N ALA A 152 5.18 -1.60 10.40
CA ALA A 152 6.18 -1.69 9.33
C ALA A 152 7.48 -0.97 9.69
N GLY A 153 7.40 0.25 10.24
CA GLY A 153 8.57 0.98 10.70
C GLY A 153 9.31 0.28 11.84
N TYR A 154 8.55 -0.26 12.81
CA TYR A 154 9.08 -1.05 13.92
C TYR A 154 9.81 -2.30 13.42
N LEU A 155 9.14 -3.12 12.61
CA LEU A 155 9.70 -4.39 12.14
C LEU A 155 10.95 -4.19 11.27
N SER A 156 10.92 -3.23 10.31
CA SER A 156 12.08 -2.93 9.47
C SER A 156 13.24 -2.35 10.26
N GLY A 157 12.95 -1.52 11.27
CA GLY A 157 13.95 -1.00 12.20
C GLY A 157 14.58 -2.09 13.05
N LYS A 158 13.75 -2.97 13.62
CA LYS A 158 14.20 -4.10 14.46
C LYS A 158 15.12 -5.05 13.68
N ILE A 159 14.68 -5.52 12.51
CA ILE A 159 15.49 -6.43 11.65
C ILE A 159 16.82 -5.78 11.27
N LEU A 160 16.82 -4.48 10.93
CA LEU A 160 18.04 -3.74 10.60
C LEU A 160 18.99 -3.67 11.79
N ILE A 161 18.49 -3.30 12.98
CA ILE A 161 19.28 -3.16 14.21
C ILE A 161 19.90 -4.51 14.60
N GLU A 162 19.10 -5.57 14.63
CA GLU A 162 19.56 -6.91 14.99
C GLU A 162 20.69 -7.40 14.07
N GLN A 163 20.52 -7.20 12.75
CA GLN A 163 21.56 -7.58 11.80
C GLN A 163 22.84 -6.75 11.91
N ALA A 164 22.70 -5.42 12.11
CA ALA A 164 23.86 -4.55 12.28
C ALA A 164 24.63 -4.86 13.58
N LEU A 165 23.94 -5.09 14.69
CA LEU A 165 24.56 -5.51 15.97
C LEU A 165 25.24 -6.86 15.84
N ALA A 166 24.61 -7.84 15.17
CA ALA A 166 25.18 -9.17 14.95
C ALA A 166 26.46 -9.13 14.09
N SER A 167 26.59 -8.13 13.20
CA SER A 167 27.79 -7.92 12.38
C SER A 167 28.98 -7.34 13.17
N GLY A 168 28.76 -6.83 14.40
CA GLY A 168 29.76 -6.19 15.23
C GLY A 168 30.08 -4.74 14.86
N VAL A 169 29.33 -4.10 13.95
CA VAL A 169 29.53 -2.69 13.59
C VAL A 169 29.16 -1.79 14.75
N LYS A 170 30.16 -1.02 15.24
CA LYS A 170 30.04 -0.09 16.37
C LYS A 170 30.89 1.17 16.12
N ALA A 171 30.43 2.28 16.68
CA ALA A 171 31.21 3.52 16.78
C ALA A 171 32.21 3.44 17.92
N ASP A 172 33.09 4.47 18.05
CA ASP A 172 34.13 4.55 19.11
C ASP A 172 33.52 4.60 20.52
N ASP A 173 32.26 5.05 20.64
CA ASP A 173 31.52 5.06 21.92
C ASP A 173 30.90 3.71 22.28
N GLY A 174 31.15 2.67 21.47
CA GLY A 174 30.65 1.31 21.66
C GLY A 174 29.22 1.07 21.17
N ASN A 175 28.52 2.10 20.67
CA ASN A 175 27.14 2.02 20.22
C ASN A 175 27.02 1.86 18.71
N LEU A 176 25.90 1.31 18.26
CA LEU A 176 25.48 1.37 16.85
C LEU A 176 24.86 2.75 16.57
N HIS A 177 25.49 3.55 15.72
CA HIS A 177 24.89 4.79 15.25
C HIS A 177 23.99 4.56 14.04
N LEU A 178 22.72 4.98 14.14
CA LEU A 178 21.68 4.80 13.13
C LEU A 178 21.17 6.15 12.59
N LEU A 179 20.93 6.24 11.28
CA LEU A 179 20.17 7.32 10.65
C LEU A 179 18.81 6.83 10.20
N GLY A 180 17.78 7.65 10.38
CA GLY A 180 16.44 7.41 9.82
C GLY A 180 16.21 8.28 8.58
N TYR A 181 15.92 7.68 7.43
CA TYR A 181 15.58 8.40 6.22
C TYR A 181 14.08 8.29 5.97
N ALA A 182 13.35 9.34 6.38
CA ALA A 182 11.90 9.45 6.27
C ALA A 182 11.45 9.79 4.85
N GLY A 183 10.17 9.52 4.55
CA GLY A 183 9.51 10.05 3.37
C GLY A 183 9.42 11.57 3.44
N ASP A 184 8.46 12.06 4.18
CA ASP A 184 8.28 13.48 4.52
C ASP A 184 7.69 13.59 5.95
N PHE A 185 7.37 14.79 6.40
CA PHE A 185 6.78 15.01 7.73
C PHE A 185 5.30 15.40 7.70
N VAL A 186 4.62 15.14 6.58
CA VAL A 186 3.19 15.45 6.38
C VAL A 186 2.39 14.19 6.10
N THR A 187 2.95 13.26 5.32
CA THR A 187 2.27 12.02 4.95
C THR A 187 2.19 11.08 6.15
N GLN A 188 0.98 10.64 6.49
CA GLN A 188 0.72 9.78 7.65
C GLN A 188 1.59 8.51 7.65
N ALA A 189 1.70 7.83 6.51
CA ALA A 189 2.56 6.65 6.39
C ALA A 189 4.04 6.93 6.76
N SER A 190 4.56 8.12 6.41
CA SER A 190 5.93 8.50 6.76
C SER A 190 6.10 8.73 8.26
N ILE A 191 5.15 9.44 8.87
CA ILE A 191 5.15 9.74 10.31
C ILE A 191 5.08 8.44 11.11
N GLU A 192 4.10 7.59 10.81
CA GLU A 192 3.91 6.31 11.53
C GLU A 192 5.10 5.36 11.38
N ARG A 193 5.73 5.29 10.19
CA ARG A 193 6.94 4.47 9.99
C ARG A 193 8.10 4.97 10.83
N VAL A 194 8.28 6.29 10.95
CA VAL A 194 9.31 6.89 11.83
C VAL A 194 9.01 6.62 13.30
N ASP A 195 7.76 6.73 13.74
CA ASP A 195 7.36 6.38 15.10
C ASP A 195 7.67 4.91 15.42
N GLY A 196 7.40 4.02 14.46
CA GLY A 196 7.74 2.61 14.58
C GLY A 196 9.26 2.37 14.69
N LEU A 197 10.06 3.05 13.86
CA LEU A 197 11.52 3.02 13.98
C LEU A 197 11.98 3.46 15.37
N GLN A 198 11.45 4.57 15.89
CA GLN A 198 11.80 5.07 17.22
C GLN A 198 11.43 4.06 18.31
N GLN A 199 10.28 3.40 18.18
CA GLN A 199 9.89 2.31 19.08
C GLN A 199 10.90 1.16 19.04
N ALA A 200 11.35 0.72 17.84
CA ALA A 200 12.36 -0.32 17.72
C ALA A 200 13.68 0.12 18.38
N VAL A 201 14.16 1.33 18.12
CA VAL A 201 15.40 1.86 18.71
C VAL A 201 15.34 1.87 20.25
N ALA A 202 14.17 2.18 20.83
CA ALA A 202 13.99 2.23 22.29
C ALA A 202 14.17 0.86 22.98
N GLU A 203 14.10 -0.26 22.25
CA GLU A 203 14.34 -1.60 22.79
C GLU A 203 15.84 -1.95 22.90
N TYR A 204 16.73 -1.16 22.27
CA TYR A 204 18.16 -1.46 22.20
C TYR A 204 19.00 -0.32 22.83
N PRO A 205 19.48 -0.48 24.08
CA PRO A 205 20.24 0.57 24.77
C PRO A 205 21.57 0.93 24.08
N ASP A 206 22.12 0.00 23.30
CA ASP A 206 23.39 0.19 22.56
C ASP A 206 23.16 0.78 21.15
N VAL A 207 21.98 1.35 20.86
CA VAL A 207 21.64 1.96 19.56
C VAL A 207 21.27 3.42 19.72
N ILE A 208 21.93 4.28 18.94
CA ILE A 208 21.69 5.72 18.97
C ILE A 208 21.16 6.19 17.62
N LEU A 209 19.89 6.59 17.59
CA LEU A 209 19.30 7.28 16.43
C LEU A 209 19.83 8.72 16.37
N LYS A 210 20.81 8.97 15.51
CA LYS A 210 21.50 10.27 15.42
C LYS A 210 20.60 11.35 14.83
N GLN A 211 19.82 11.03 13.80
CA GLN A 211 18.92 11.98 13.15
C GLN A 211 17.89 11.27 12.26
N VAL A 212 16.68 11.85 12.17
CA VAL A 212 15.69 11.52 11.13
C VAL A 212 15.69 12.62 10.07
N ILE A 213 15.79 12.23 8.79
CA ILE A 213 16.01 13.13 7.66
C ILE A 213 14.91 12.90 6.59
N PRO A 214 14.11 13.91 6.19
CA PRO A 214 13.13 13.76 5.13
C PRO A 214 13.82 13.67 3.76
N CYS A 215 13.51 12.62 3.00
CA CYS A 215 14.04 12.37 1.65
C CYS A 215 12.99 12.56 0.56
N TYR A 216 11.74 12.90 0.92
CA TYR A 216 10.64 13.20 0.01
C TYR A 216 10.36 12.07 -0.98
N TRP A 217 10.46 10.81 -0.51
CA TRP A 217 10.25 9.59 -1.28
C TRP A 217 11.18 9.44 -2.51
N SER A 218 12.27 10.23 -2.56
CA SER A 218 13.14 10.39 -3.72
C SER A 218 14.50 9.72 -3.52
N LYS A 219 14.86 8.84 -4.44
CA LYS A 219 16.18 8.20 -4.54
C LYS A 219 17.30 9.24 -4.62
N ASP A 220 17.17 10.22 -5.51
CA ASP A 220 18.19 11.25 -5.73
C ASP A 220 18.41 12.16 -4.53
N LYS A 221 17.32 12.51 -3.81
CA LYS A 221 17.45 13.31 -2.60
C LYS A 221 18.11 12.51 -1.48
N ALA A 222 17.79 11.24 -1.33
CA ALA A 222 18.45 10.36 -0.35
C ALA A 222 19.94 10.24 -0.67
N LYS A 223 20.31 9.98 -1.92
CA LYS A 223 21.71 9.91 -2.36
C LYS A 223 22.51 11.17 -2.00
N ARG A 224 22.01 12.36 -2.38
CA ARG A 224 22.69 13.63 -2.06
C ARG A 224 22.81 13.87 -0.55
N LYS A 225 21.77 13.55 0.23
CA LYS A 225 21.78 13.71 1.68
C LYS A 225 22.75 12.76 2.35
N THR A 226 22.92 11.54 1.85
CA THR A 226 23.82 10.54 2.42
C THR A 226 25.26 11.05 2.44
N SER A 227 25.77 11.64 1.34
CA SER A 227 27.11 12.21 1.31
C SER A 227 27.33 13.27 2.38
N SER A 228 26.34 14.12 2.65
CA SER A 228 26.42 15.15 3.71
C SER A 228 26.31 14.55 5.10
N MET A 229 25.44 13.56 5.29
CA MET A 229 25.22 12.93 6.59
C MET A 229 26.42 12.08 7.04
N LEU A 230 27.09 11.37 6.11
CA LEU A 230 28.29 10.59 6.43
C LEU A 230 29.49 11.47 6.76
N LYS A 231 29.55 12.72 6.25
CA LYS A 231 30.54 13.71 6.72
C LYS A 231 30.24 14.17 8.15
N ARG A 232 28.97 14.36 8.48
CA ARG A 232 28.52 14.80 9.81
C ARG A 232 28.58 13.69 10.85
N TYR A 233 28.27 12.47 10.45
CA TYR A 233 28.21 11.27 11.28
C TYR A 233 29.06 10.15 10.66
N PRO A 234 30.40 10.25 10.72
CA PRO A 234 31.30 9.33 9.99
C PRO A 234 31.25 7.89 10.49
N GLN A 235 30.76 7.65 11.70
CA GLN A 235 30.70 6.35 12.37
C GLN A 235 29.29 5.70 12.30
N VAL A 236 28.41 6.18 11.40
CA VAL A 236 27.11 5.55 11.18
C VAL A 236 27.33 4.14 10.65
N GLY A 237 26.67 3.16 11.28
CA GLY A 237 26.71 1.75 10.92
C GLY A 237 25.38 1.23 10.33
N ALA A 238 24.28 2.01 10.45
CA ALA A 238 22.98 1.62 9.87
C ALA A 238 22.20 2.83 9.35
N ILE A 239 21.48 2.63 8.25
CA ILE A 239 20.54 3.60 7.68
C ILE A 239 19.20 2.89 7.44
N TRP A 240 18.20 3.26 8.22
CA TRP A 240 16.82 2.88 7.98
C TRP A 240 16.18 3.79 6.93
N ALA A 241 15.44 3.24 5.97
CA ALA A 241 14.77 4.01 4.92
C ALA A 241 13.27 3.70 4.88
N ALA A 242 12.46 4.75 4.78
CA ALA A 242 11.00 4.66 4.75
C ALA A 242 10.45 3.97 3.49
N ASN A 243 11.25 3.84 2.41
CA ASN A 243 10.95 3.04 1.23
C ASN A 243 12.22 2.61 0.48
N ASP A 244 12.07 1.70 -0.50
CA ASP A 244 13.19 1.20 -1.30
C ASP A 244 13.89 2.26 -2.15
N PRO A 245 13.20 3.21 -2.84
CA PRO A 245 13.90 4.30 -3.54
C PRO A 245 14.84 5.09 -2.64
N ILE A 246 14.42 5.39 -1.40
CA ILE A 246 15.27 6.08 -0.41
C ILE A 246 16.45 5.19 -0.01
N ALA A 247 16.24 3.90 0.25
CA ALA A 247 17.30 2.95 0.56
C ALA A 247 18.33 2.84 -0.57
N LEU A 248 17.87 2.71 -1.81
CA LEU A 248 18.72 2.66 -3.01
C LEU A 248 19.57 3.92 -3.16
N GLY A 249 18.97 5.10 -2.92
CA GLY A 249 19.72 6.36 -2.91
C GLY A 249 20.77 6.42 -1.80
N ALA A 250 20.44 5.95 -0.59
CA ALA A 250 21.36 5.87 0.51
C ALA A 250 22.54 4.91 0.23
N ILE A 251 22.27 3.76 -0.37
CA ILE A 251 23.29 2.79 -0.81
C ILE A 251 24.25 3.42 -1.82
N GLU A 252 23.72 4.11 -2.84
CA GLU A 252 24.56 4.80 -3.82
C GLU A 252 25.41 5.91 -3.21
N GLY A 253 24.84 6.76 -2.34
CA GLY A 253 25.56 7.80 -1.63
C GLY A 253 26.63 7.26 -0.69
N THR A 254 26.41 6.08 -0.11
CA THR A 254 27.38 5.37 0.74
C THR A 254 28.61 4.93 -0.07
N ARG A 255 28.39 4.38 -1.27
CA ARG A 255 29.49 4.01 -2.18
C ARG A 255 30.29 5.23 -2.64
N GLU A 256 29.62 6.34 -2.95
CA GLU A 256 30.28 7.60 -3.32
C GLU A 256 31.13 8.17 -2.17
N ALA A 257 30.75 7.88 -0.92
CA ALA A 257 31.52 8.23 0.27
C ALA A 257 32.68 7.24 0.57
N GLY A 258 32.92 6.24 -0.30
CA GLY A 258 33.99 5.27 -0.16
C GLY A 258 33.73 4.16 0.86
N LYS A 259 32.49 3.99 1.31
CA LYS A 259 32.06 2.92 2.23
C LYS A 259 31.34 1.79 1.49
N ILE A 260 31.35 0.60 2.06
CA ILE A 260 30.83 -0.63 1.47
C ILE A 260 29.44 -0.92 2.06
N PRO A 261 28.33 -0.81 1.25
CA PRO A 261 27.00 -1.22 1.68
C PRO A 261 26.93 -2.69 2.07
N GLY A 262 26.22 -3.00 3.15
CA GLY A 262 26.09 -4.34 3.70
C GLY A 262 27.31 -4.85 4.49
N LYS A 263 28.37 -4.02 4.58
CA LYS A 263 29.55 -4.31 5.39
C LYS A 263 29.85 -3.18 6.38
N ASP A 264 30.08 -1.96 5.88
CA ASP A 264 30.38 -0.80 6.73
C ASP A 264 29.10 -0.12 7.22
N ILE A 265 28.03 -0.18 6.40
CA ILE A 265 26.71 0.38 6.70
C ILE A 265 25.63 -0.58 6.22
N PHE A 266 24.68 -0.88 7.11
CA PHE A 266 23.53 -1.75 6.85
C PHE A 266 22.29 -0.92 6.49
N PHE A 267 21.39 -1.49 5.64
CA PHE A 267 20.21 -0.78 5.12
C PHE A 267 18.95 -1.63 5.24
N SER A 268 17.83 -0.98 5.54
CA SER A 268 16.50 -1.55 5.32
C SER A 268 15.69 -0.66 4.39
N GLY A 269 14.75 -1.27 3.68
CA GLY A 269 13.84 -0.60 2.76
C GLY A 269 12.40 -1.05 2.99
N LEU A 270 11.51 -0.59 2.09
CA LEU A 270 10.10 -0.93 2.10
C LEU A 270 9.52 -0.66 0.71
N ASN A 271 8.78 -1.58 0.14
CA ASN A 271 7.92 -1.63 -1.05
C ASN A 271 8.05 -2.95 -1.83
N TRP A 272 9.09 -3.76 -1.63
CA TRP A 272 9.47 -4.88 -2.48
C TRP A 272 9.72 -4.47 -3.93
N ASP A 273 10.33 -3.30 -4.13
CA ASP A 273 10.75 -2.86 -5.46
C ASP A 273 11.85 -3.79 -5.99
N ALA A 274 11.76 -4.20 -7.27
CA ALA A 274 12.71 -5.15 -7.85
C ALA A 274 14.19 -4.74 -7.66
N PRO A 275 14.60 -3.45 -7.82
CA PRO A 275 15.96 -3.04 -7.50
C PRO A 275 16.31 -3.17 -6.00
N GLY A 276 15.35 -3.02 -5.10
CA GLY A 276 15.54 -3.24 -3.65
C GLY A 276 15.75 -4.70 -3.33
N LEU A 277 14.92 -5.59 -3.89
CA LEU A 277 15.07 -7.03 -3.74
C LEU A 277 16.42 -7.54 -4.27
N GLU A 278 16.92 -6.97 -5.38
CA GLU A 278 18.26 -7.27 -5.89
C GLU A 278 19.35 -6.88 -4.88
N LYS A 279 19.17 -5.80 -4.11
CA LYS A 279 20.12 -5.42 -3.04
C LYS A 279 20.11 -6.39 -1.86
N ILE A 280 18.97 -7.02 -1.59
CA ILE A 280 18.89 -8.10 -0.59
C ILE A 280 19.66 -9.33 -1.08
N LYS A 281 19.45 -9.77 -2.32
CA LYS A 281 20.20 -10.90 -2.93
C LYS A 281 21.71 -10.70 -2.85
N ASN A 282 22.17 -9.49 -3.18
CA ASN A 282 23.58 -9.13 -3.17
C ASN A 282 24.15 -8.83 -1.77
N GLY A 283 23.32 -8.79 -0.73
CA GLY A 283 23.72 -8.52 0.65
C GLY A 283 24.02 -7.06 0.97
N GLU A 284 23.62 -6.14 0.11
CA GLU A 284 23.78 -4.70 0.30
C GLU A 284 22.62 -4.09 1.12
N MET A 285 21.49 -4.77 1.19
CA MET A 285 20.33 -4.43 2.02
C MET A 285 19.90 -5.65 2.83
N VAL A 286 19.52 -5.43 4.08
CA VAL A 286 19.13 -6.48 5.03
C VAL A 286 17.74 -7.00 4.73
N THR A 287 16.79 -6.09 4.56
CA THR A 287 15.37 -6.41 4.35
C THR A 287 14.67 -5.30 3.59
N SER A 288 13.61 -5.67 2.87
CA SER A 288 12.56 -4.77 2.41
C SER A 288 11.21 -5.28 2.89
N LEU A 289 10.42 -4.41 3.53
CA LEU A 289 9.04 -4.72 3.87
C LEU A 289 8.12 -4.35 2.70
N GLY A 290 7.02 -5.10 2.54
CA GLY A 290 6.08 -4.81 1.46
C GLY A 290 4.73 -5.49 1.67
N GLY A 291 3.94 -5.58 0.60
CA GLY A 291 2.56 -6.10 0.63
C GLY A 291 1.50 -4.99 0.71
N HIS A 292 1.83 -3.82 1.24
CA HIS A 292 0.87 -2.71 1.39
C HIS A 292 0.38 -2.10 0.07
N PHE A 293 1.05 -2.33 -1.05
CA PHE A 293 0.54 -1.96 -2.37
C PHE A 293 -0.70 -2.79 -2.76
N LEU A 294 -0.90 -3.97 -2.15
CA LEU A 294 -2.11 -4.79 -2.30
C LEU A 294 -3.35 -4.20 -1.59
N THR A 295 -3.19 -3.12 -0.81
CA THR A 295 -4.34 -2.46 -0.13
C THR A 295 -5.46 -2.12 -1.10
N GLY A 296 -5.15 -1.72 -2.33
CA GLY A 296 -6.15 -1.46 -3.37
C GLY A 296 -6.90 -2.73 -3.79
N SER A 297 -6.20 -3.84 -3.97
CA SER A 297 -6.78 -5.15 -4.31
C SER A 297 -7.68 -5.66 -3.18
N TRP A 298 -7.22 -5.55 -1.94
CA TRP A 298 -8.03 -5.91 -0.76
C TRP A 298 -9.26 -5.01 -0.60
N ALA A 299 -9.14 -3.72 -0.95
CA ALA A 299 -10.30 -2.82 -1.00
C ALA A 299 -11.32 -3.29 -2.06
N LEU A 300 -10.88 -3.79 -3.21
CA LEU A 300 -11.80 -4.37 -4.21
C LEU A 300 -12.51 -5.63 -3.70
N VAL A 301 -11.83 -6.50 -2.95
CA VAL A 301 -12.47 -7.66 -2.29
C VAL A 301 -13.55 -7.21 -1.32
N LEU A 302 -13.25 -6.23 -0.46
CA LEU A 302 -14.21 -5.66 0.51
C LEU A 302 -15.40 -5.01 -0.20
N LEU A 303 -15.16 -4.26 -1.28
CA LEU A 303 -16.22 -3.59 -2.04
C LEU A 303 -17.07 -4.59 -2.82
N TYR A 304 -16.47 -5.65 -3.36
CA TYR A 304 -17.21 -6.74 -3.99
C TYR A 304 -18.14 -7.42 -3.00
N ASP A 305 -17.65 -7.77 -1.82
CA ASP A 305 -18.45 -8.40 -0.78
C ASP A 305 -19.57 -7.46 -0.29
N TYR A 306 -19.25 -6.20 -0.03
CA TYR A 306 -20.22 -5.18 0.37
C TYR A 306 -21.34 -4.97 -0.66
N HIS A 307 -20.97 -4.90 -1.94
CA HIS A 307 -21.92 -4.75 -3.05
C HIS A 307 -22.87 -5.94 -3.16
N ASN A 308 -22.41 -7.15 -2.82
CA ASN A 308 -23.17 -8.38 -2.83
C ASN A 308 -23.82 -8.73 -1.48
N GLY A 309 -23.88 -7.78 -0.54
CA GLY A 309 -24.63 -7.87 0.72
C GLY A 309 -23.84 -8.37 1.93
N GLU A 310 -22.54 -8.62 1.79
CA GLU A 310 -21.69 -9.00 2.93
C GLU A 310 -20.90 -7.79 3.45
N ASP A 311 -21.39 -7.19 4.53
CA ASP A 311 -20.81 -5.96 5.09
C ASP A 311 -19.57 -6.26 5.96
N PHE A 312 -18.54 -5.46 5.81
CA PHE A 312 -17.31 -5.50 6.62
C PHE A 312 -17.40 -4.70 7.92
N ILE A 313 -18.57 -4.09 8.23
CA ILE A 313 -18.74 -3.21 9.41
C ILE A 313 -18.45 -3.93 10.74
N ASP A 314 -18.71 -5.22 10.82
CA ASP A 314 -18.45 -6.04 12.00
C ASP A 314 -16.95 -6.22 12.30
N GLU A 315 -16.10 -6.05 11.28
CA GLU A 315 -14.63 -6.01 11.42
C GLU A 315 -14.10 -4.58 11.66
N GLY A 316 -14.98 -3.57 11.63
CA GLY A 316 -14.72 -2.16 11.83
C GLY A 316 -14.80 -1.35 10.52
N GLY A 317 -15.45 -0.20 10.53
CA GLY A 317 -15.55 0.68 9.35
C GLY A 317 -14.20 1.28 8.94
N GLN A 318 -13.26 1.40 9.88
CA GLN A 318 -11.86 1.77 9.64
C GLN A 318 -10.97 0.55 9.89
N LEU A 319 -10.75 -0.22 8.83
CA LEU A 319 -10.00 -1.46 8.87
C LEU A 319 -8.50 -1.22 8.91
N GLN A 320 -7.80 -1.95 9.79
CA GLN A 320 -6.34 -1.94 9.86
C GLN A 320 -5.83 -3.36 10.00
N TYR A 321 -5.12 -3.84 8.97
CA TYR A 321 -4.57 -5.19 8.94
C TYR A 321 -3.04 -5.17 8.89
N LYS A 322 -2.42 -6.24 9.40
CA LYS A 322 -0.98 -6.50 9.28
C LYS A 322 -0.64 -7.01 7.89
N ILE A 323 -0.73 -6.13 6.90
CA ILE A 323 -0.50 -6.45 5.48
C ILE A 323 1.00 -6.59 5.16
N PHE A 324 1.87 -5.97 5.98
CA PHE A 324 3.29 -5.96 5.72
C PHE A 324 3.97 -7.30 6.02
N GLY A 325 4.77 -7.77 5.05
CA GLY A 325 5.72 -8.85 5.20
C GLY A 325 7.16 -8.38 5.01
N ALA A 326 8.11 -9.07 5.63
CA ALA A 326 9.54 -8.81 5.47
C ALA A 326 10.14 -9.79 4.47
N ILE A 327 10.82 -9.27 3.44
CA ILE A 327 11.67 -10.06 2.55
C ILE A 327 13.11 -9.83 2.96
N ASP A 328 13.83 -10.93 3.21
CA ASP A 328 15.24 -10.98 3.53
C ASP A 328 15.93 -12.12 2.76
N ARG A 329 17.18 -12.41 3.08
CA ARG A 329 17.93 -13.49 2.42
C ARG A 329 17.36 -14.89 2.62
N GLN A 330 16.53 -15.12 3.64
CA GLN A 330 16.01 -16.45 3.95
C GLN A 330 14.80 -16.80 3.06
N ASN A 331 13.98 -15.80 2.68
CA ASN A 331 12.73 -16.03 1.96
C ASN A 331 12.67 -15.42 0.55
N ILE A 332 13.70 -14.65 0.14
CA ILE A 332 13.68 -13.94 -1.16
C ILE A 332 13.60 -14.86 -2.38
N GLU A 333 14.19 -16.05 -2.32
CA GLU A 333 14.14 -17.00 -3.43
C GLU A 333 12.73 -17.58 -3.59
N GLN A 334 12.07 -17.94 -2.49
CA GLN A 334 10.67 -18.38 -2.48
C GLN A 334 9.76 -17.30 -3.02
N PHE A 335 9.91 -16.06 -2.51
CA PHE A 335 9.14 -14.91 -2.98
C PHE A 335 9.36 -14.65 -4.48
N SER A 336 10.63 -14.65 -4.94
CA SER A 336 10.97 -14.41 -6.34
C SER A 336 10.43 -15.49 -7.28
N SER A 337 10.38 -16.75 -6.84
CA SER A 337 9.81 -17.83 -7.64
C SER A 337 8.30 -17.72 -7.82
N GLN A 338 7.60 -17.14 -6.84
CA GLN A 338 6.15 -16.99 -6.86
C GLN A 338 5.70 -15.66 -7.51
N PHE A 339 6.35 -14.54 -7.18
CA PHE A 339 5.92 -13.20 -7.54
C PHE A 339 6.98 -12.40 -8.31
N GLY A 340 8.03 -13.06 -8.81
CA GLY A 340 9.06 -12.40 -9.61
C GLY A 340 8.44 -11.59 -10.74
N GLU A 341 9.07 -10.45 -11.07
CA GLU A 341 8.59 -9.51 -12.09
C GLU A 341 7.18 -8.91 -11.82
N ARG A 342 6.71 -8.93 -10.57
CA ARG A 342 5.41 -8.39 -10.16
C ARG A 342 4.22 -9.11 -10.79
N ASN A 343 4.31 -10.42 -10.89
CA ASN A 343 3.22 -11.24 -11.40
C ASN A 343 2.09 -11.40 -10.36
N TRP A 344 1.35 -10.31 -10.11
CA TRP A 344 0.25 -10.30 -9.14
C TRP A 344 -0.97 -11.11 -9.59
N GLY A 345 -1.08 -11.44 -10.87
CA GLY A 345 -2.07 -12.38 -11.40
C GLY A 345 -1.93 -13.82 -10.88
N GLU A 346 -0.82 -14.15 -10.21
CA GLU A 346 -0.67 -15.42 -9.48
C GLU A 346 -1.45 -15.45 -8.15
N ILE A 347 -1.93 -14.31 -7.68
CA ILE A 347 -2.83 -14.22 -6.53
C ILE A 347 -4.25 -14.39 -7.02
N ASP A 348 -4.95 -15.38 -6.53
CA ASP A 348 -6.37 -15.58 -6.75
C ASP A 348 -7.18 -14.79 -5.69
N PHE A 349 -7.51 -13.55 -6.01
CA PHE A 349 -8.19 -12.64 -5.08
C PHE A 349 -9.61 -13.09 -4.73
N SER A 350 -10.26 -13.88 -5.58
CA SER A 350 -11.58 -14.45 -5.33
C SER A 350 -11.62 -15.30 -4.05
N LYS A 351 -10.50 -15.94 -3.70
CA LYS A 351 -10.36 -16.77 -2.50
C LYS A 351 -10.47 -16.02 -1.17
N PHE A 352 -10.37 -14.69 -1.21
CA PHE A 352 -10.45 -13.84 -0.02
C PHE A 352 -11.86 -13.23 0.17
N SER A 353 -12.77 -13.43 -0.79
CA SER A 353 -14.16 -12.95 -0.71
C SER A 353 -15.01 -13.84 0.19
N LYS A 354 -15.72 -13.25 1.15
CA LYS A 354 -16.69 -13.94 2.01
C LYS A 354 -17.95 -14.35 1.23
N VAL A 355 -18.35 -13.57 0.24
CA VAL A 355 -19.48 -13.91 -0.66
C VAL A 355 -19.17 -15.18 -1.44
N LEU A 356 -17.96 -15.28 -2.02
CA LEU A 356 -17.55 -16.45 -2.80
C LEU A 356 -17.16 -17.63 -1.90
N HIS A 357 -16.73 -17.36 -0.66
CA HIS A 357 -16.30 -18.35 0.33
C HIS A 357 -16.95 -18.11 1.69
N PRO A 358 -18.22 -18.49 1.91
CA PRO A 358 -18.97 -18.21 3.14
C PRO A 358 -18.38 -18.80 4.43
N ASN A 359 -17.38 -19.67 4.32
CA ASN A 359 -16.66 -20.21 5.49
C ASN A 359 -15.61 -19.25 6.06
N ILE A 360 -15.32 -18.14 5.37
CA ILE A 360 -14.41 -17.10 5.86
C ILE A 360 -15.17 -16.27 6.90
N SER A 361 -14.84 -16.45 8.18
CA SER A 361 -15.44 -15.66 9.26
C SER A 361 -14.82 -14.27 9.39
N ARG A 362 -13.54 -14.12 9.02
CA ARG A 362 -12.77 -12.87 9.07
C ARG A 362 -11.78 -12.81 7.91
N TYR A 363 -11.60 -11.61 7.34
CA TYR A 363 -10.61 -11.41 6.28
C TYR A 363 -9.18 -11.62 6.80
N ASP A 364 -8.36 -12.31 6.01
CA ASP A 364 -6.92 -12.50 6.28
C ASP A 364 -6.12 -11.95 5.09
N PHE A 365 -5.75 -10.68 5.17
CA PHE A 365 -4.94 -9.96 4.18
C PHE A 365 -3.45 -9.95 4.55
N SER A 366 -3.01 -10.92 5.36
CA SER A 366 -1.62 -11.03 5.79
C SER A 366 -0.72 -11.55 4.66
N PHE A 367 0.57 -11.24 4.77
CA PHE A 367 1.59 -11.79 3.86
C PHE A 367 1.65 -13.33 3.90
N ASP A 368 1.46 -13.91 5.08
CA ASP A 368 1.47 -15.37 5.25
C ASP A 368 0.34 -16.05 4.48
N ALA A 369 -0.82 -15.39 4.37
CA ALA A 369 -1.94 -15.90 3.59
C ALA A 369 -1.62 -15.95 2.08
N LEU A 370 -0.78 -15.02 1.59
CA LEU A 370 -0.32 -14.99 0.19
C LEU A 370 0.67 -16.11 -0.12
N LEU A 371 1.52 -16.48 0.85
CA LEU A 371 2.56 -17.51 0.67
C LEU A 371 2.07 -18.92 0.95
N LYS A 372 0.81 -19.13 1.35
CA LYS A 372 0.25 -20.46 1.54
C LYS A 372 0.22 -21.22 0.22
N PRO A 373 0.62 -22.49 0.17
CA PRO A 373 0.44 -23.33 -1.01
C PRO A 373 -1.03 -23.37 -1.39
N ARG A 374 -1.32 -23.25 -2.67
CA ARG A 374 -2.66 -23.34 -3.27
C ARG A 374 -3.27 -24.73 -3.08
#